data_dc785b5fc50ef60587f00b4130541325
#
_entry.id   dc785b5fc50ef60587f00b4130541325
#
_cell.length_a   1.000
_cell.length_b   1.000
_cell.length_c   1.000
_cell.angle_alpha   90.00
_cell.angle_beta   90.00
_cell.angle_gamma   90.00
#
_symmetry.space_group_name_H-M   'P 1'
#
loop_
_entity.id
_entity.type
_entity.pdbx_description
1 polymer ?
#
loop_
_entity_poly.entity_id
_entity_poly.type
_entity_poly.pdbx_seq_one_letter_code
_entity_poly.pdbx_strand_id
1 'polypeptide(L)'
;MTSSLKLKFLRTCPALHEKAALWFGGKWNISPDLYRKSIGSAGTDGSAVPQWYVLVDEDDNIVAGAGVIENDFHERRDLSPNVCALFVEEAHRGRGVARYLLDLVRRDMGELGVERLYLVTDHSTFYEPFFFIRS
;
A
#
# COMPACT_ATOMS: atom_id res chain seq x y z
N MET A 1 6.49 13.94 13.18
CA MET A 1 6.70 14.71 11.95
C MET A 1 6.89 13.79 10.78
N THR A 2 6.13 13.99 9.74
CA THR A 2 6.25 13.19 8.55
C THR A 2 7.34 13.68 7.60
N SER A 3 7.89 14.86 7.87
CA SER A 3 8.84 15.50 6.96
C SER A 3 10.13 14.71 6.78
N SER A 4 10.49 13.84 7.73
CA SER A 4 11.70 13.03 7.63
C SER A 4 11.43 11.66 7.00
N LEU A 5 10.18 11.36 6.67
CA LEU A 5 9.84 10.07 6.06
C LEU A 5 9.89 10.17 4.56
N LYS A 6 10.36 9.11 3.92
CA LYS A 6 10.45 9.05 2.47
C LYS A 6 9.59 7.92 1.93
N LEU A 7 8.86 8.22 0.88
CA LEU A 7 8.07 7.21 0.19
C LEU A 7 8.98 6.42 -0.74
N LYS A 8 8.82 5.11 -0.72
CA LYS A 8 9.48 4.22 -1.66
C LYS A 8 8.43 3.45 -2.44
N PHE A 9 8.51 3.54 -3.75
CA PHE A 9 7.70 2.72 -4.65
C PHE A 9 8.45 1.41 -4.81
N LEU A 10 7.88 0.31 -4.35
CA LEU A 10 8.64 -0.94 -4.37
C LEU A 10 8.94 -1.41 -5.80
N ARG A 11 8.13 -1.01 -6.78
CA ARG A 11 8.42 -1.34 -8.17
C ARG A 11 9.75 -0.75 -8.66
N THR A 12 10.23 0.31 -8.01
CA THR A 12 11.50 0.94 -8.39
C THR A 12 12.60 0.72 -7.36
N CYS A 13 12.35 -0.07 -6.32
CA CYS A 13 13.30 -0.29 -5.24
C CYS A 13 13.47 -1.78 -4.96
N PRO A 14 14.06 -2.55 -5.89
CA PRO A 14 14.23 -4.00 -5.67
C PRO A 14 14.98 -4.34 -4.39
N ALA A 15 15.90 -3.47 -3.98
CA ALA A 15 16.68 -3.71 -2.76
C ALA A 15 15.83 -3.78 -1.51
N LEU A 16 14.63 -3.23 -1.54
CA LEU A 16 13.73 -3.25 -0.39
C LEU A 16 12.70 -4.36 -0.44
N HIS A 17 12.65 -5.15 -1.52
CA HIS A 17 11.61 -6.16 -1.68
C HIS A 17 11.59 -7.17 -0.55
N GLU A 18 12.73 -7.71 -0.19
CA GLU A 18 12.81 -8.71 0.88
C GLU A 18 12.43 -8.12 2.21
N LYS A 19 12.97 -6.95 2.53
CA LYS A 19 12.67 -6.28 3.79
C LYS A 19 11.18 -5.96 3.91
N ALA A 20 10.59 -5.49 2.82
CA ALA A 20 9.16 -5.16 2.80
C ALA A 20 8.31 -6.42 2.96
N ALA A 21 8.66 -7.51 2.27
CA ALA A 21 7.89 -8.74 2.36
C ALA A 21 7.89 -9.28 3.78
N LEU A 22 9.05 -9.24 4.44
CA LEU A 22 9.13 -9.68 5.84
C LEU A 22 8.34 -8.75 6.76
N TRP A 23 8.41 -7.45 6.49
CA TRP A 23 7.69 -6.47 7.31
C TRP A 23 6.17 -6.67 7.21
N PHE A 24 5.64 -6.71 5.98
CA PHE A 24 4.20 -6.92 5.80
C PHE A 24 3.76 -8.27 6.37
N GLY A 25 4.53 -9.30 6.10
CA GLY A 25 4.20 -10.65 6.60
C GLY A 25 4.11 -10.68 8.11
N GLY A 26 5.03 -10.02 8.79
CA GLY A 26 5.03 -9.96 10.24
C GLY A 26 3.86 -9.18 10.81
N LYS A 27 3.47 -8.07 10.14
CA LYS A 27 2.38 -7.24 10.62
C LYS A 27 1.02 -7.93 10.48
N TRP A 28 0.83 -8.69 9.42
CA TRP A 28 -0.47 -9.26 9.11
C TRP A 28 -0.52 -10.77 9.33
N ASN A 29 0.57 -11.36 9.81
CA ASN A 29 0.66 -12.78 10.07
C ASN A 29 0.34 -13.60 8.82
N ILE A 30 0.90 -13.17 7.72
CA ILE A 30 0.74 -13.80 6.41
C ILE A 30 2.13 -14.17 5.93
N SER A 31 2.25 -15.31 5.23
CA SER A 31 3.53 -15.75 4.73
C SER A 31 4.22 -14.67 3.90
N PRO A 32 5.48 -14.35 4.19
CA PRO A 32 6.21 -13.36 3.38
C PRO A 32 6.31 -13.75 1.91
N ASP A 33 6.20 -15.03 1.58
CA ASP A 33 6.26 -15.46 0.18
C ASP A 33 5.15 -14.85 -0.66
N LEU A 34 3.96 -14.70 -0.07
CA LEU A 34 2.85 -14.08 -0.79
C LEU A 34 3.15 -12.62 -1.11
N TYR A 35 3.77 -11.93 -0.16
CA TYR A 35 4.15 -10.54 -0.38
C TYR A 35 5.30 -10.42 -1.39
N ARG A 36 6.30 -11.32 -1.30
CA ARG A 36 7.40 -11.30 -2.27
C ARG A 36 6.88 -11.43 -3.68
N LYS A 37 5.95 -12.34 -3.88
CA LYS A 37 5.39 -12.58 -5.21
C LYS A 37 4.64 -11.37 -5.72
N SER A 38 3.78 -10.80 -4.87
CA SER A 38 2.98 -9.65 -5.27
C SER A 38 3.85 -8.42 -5.51
N ILE A 39 4.81 -8.16 -4.62
CA ILE A 39 5.72 -7.03 -4.77
C ILE A 39 6.54 -7.19 -6.04
N GLY A 40 7.03 -8.39 -6.29
CA GLY A 40 7.87 -8.65 -7.47
C GLY A 40 7.11 -8.55 -8.78
N SER A 41 5.80 -8.70 -8.76
CA SER A 41 5.01 -8.61 -9.99
C SER A 41 4.58 -7.19 -10.33
N ALA A 42 4.83 -6.23 -9.43
CA ALA A 42 4.36 -4.86 -9.63
C ALA A 42 4.99 -4.26 -10.88
N GLY A 43 4.13 -3.84 -11.79
CA GLY A 43 4.56 -3.15 -13.00
C GLY A 43 5.14 -4.04 -14.10
N THR A 44 5.20 -5.35 -13.89
CA THR A 44 5.88 -6.22 -14.85
C THR A 44 5.10 -6.44 -16.14
N ASP A 45 3.79 -6.31 -16.09
CA ASP A 45 2.94 -6.53 -17.26
C ASP A 45 2.27 -5.26 -17.76
N GLY A 46 2.71 -4.10 -17.25
CA GLY A 46 2.13 -2.83 -17.63
C GLY A 46 0.85 -2.49 -16.90
N SER A 47 0.38 -3.36 -16.01
CA SER A 47 -0.82 -3.08 -15.20
C SER A 47 -0.51 -2.11 -14.09
N ALA A 48 -1.50 -1.30 -13.73
CA ALA A 48 -1.36 -0.37 -12.61
C ALA A 48 -1.29 -1.10 -11.27
N VAL A 49 -1.84 -2.29 -11.16
CA VAL A 49 -1.87 -3.08 -9.94
C VAL A 49 -1.26 -4.45 -10.19
N PRO A 50 -0.68 -5.08 -9.18
CA PRO A 50 -0.51 -4.58 -7.82
C PRO A 50 0.56 -3.53 -7.72
N GLN A 51 0.49 -2.73 -6.67
CA GLN A 51 1.56 -1.78 -6.31
C GLN A 51 1.74 -1.81 -4.81
N TRP A 52 2.98 -1.66 -4.38
CA TRP A 52 3.31 -1.70 -2.96
C TRP A 52 4.16 -0.50 -2.59
N TYR A 53 3.88 0.06 -1.44
CA TYR A 53 4.47 1.32 -0.98
C TYR A 53 4.91 1.19 0.46
N VAL A 54 6.05 1.78 0.79
CA VAL A 54 6.47 1.89 2.18
C VAL A 54 6.99 3.30 2.42
N LEU A 55 6.82 3.76 3.65
CA LEU A 55 7.49 4.96 4.14
C LEU A 55 8.63 4.49 5.02
N VAL A 56 9.80 5.07 4.79
CA VAL A 56 10.99 4.72 5.57
C VAL A 56 11.51 5.97 6.28
N ASP A 57 12.18 5.75 7.40
CA ASP A 57 12.82 6.83 8.14
C ASP A 57 14.24 7.07 7.60
N GLU A 58 15.00 7.89 8.30
CA GLU A 58 16.34 8.25 7.87
C GLU A 58 17.32 7.09 7.85
N ASP A 59 17.01 6.04 8.61
CA ASP A 59 17.84 4.84 8.68
C ASP A 59 17.29 3.71 7.81
N ASP A 60 16.37 4.02 6.92
CA ASP A 60 15.70 3.06 6.02
C ASP A 60 14.88 2.01 6.76
N ASN A 61 14.43 2.33 7.97
CA ASN A 61 13.47 1.47 8.67
C ASN A 61 12.06 1.73 8.12
N ILE A 62 11.34 0.67 7.85
CA ILE A 62 9.96 0.80 7.38
C ILE A 62 9.09 1.19 8.57
N VAL A 63 8.41 2.32 8.46
CA VAL A 63 7.52 2.81 9.52
C VAL A 63 6.06 2.73 9.15
N ALA A 64 5.74 2.59 7.87
CA ALA A 64 4.37 2.42 7.41
C ALA A 64 4.39 1.80 6.02
N GLY A 65 3.29 1.18 5.65
CA GLY A 65 3.19 0.60 4.32
C GLY A 65 1.76 0.32 3.94
N ALA A 66 1.56 0.13 2.65
CA ALA A 66 0.26 -0.23 2.10
C ALA A 66 0.46 -0.82 0.71
N GLY A 67 -0.53 -1.60 0.29
CA GLY A 67 -0.55 -2.12 -1.07
C GLY A 67 -1.84 -1.74 -1.77
N VAL A 68 -1.83 -1.85 -3.08
CA VAL A 68 -3.04 -1.73 -3.89
C VAL A 68 -3.10 -2.97 -4.75
N ILE A 69 -4.17 -3.72 -4.61
CA ILE A 69 -4.38 -4.96 -5.36
C ILE A 69 -5.74 -4.93 -6.03
N GLU A 70 -5.93 -5.84 -6.97
CA GLU A 70 -7.16 -5.86 -7.74
C GLU A 70 -8.38 -6.13 -6.86
N ASN A 71 -8.27 -7.08 -5.94
CA ASN A 71 -9.38 -7.44 -5.08
C ASN A 71 -8.85 -7.98 -3.75
N ASP A 72 -9.24 -7.32 -2.65
CA ASP A 72 -8.79 -7.67 -1.32
C ASP A 72 -9.80 -8.60 -0.63
N PHE A 73 -9.99 -9.79 -1.21
CA PHE A 73 -10.78 -10.89 -0.62
C PHE A 73 -12.23 -10.53 -0.33
N HIS A 74 -12.88 -9.74 -1.20
CA HIS A 74 -14.31 -9.47 -1.07
C HIS A 74 -15.02 -9.83 -2.37
N GLU A 75 -16.34 -9.89 -2.30
CA GLU A 75 -17.13 -10.32 -3.44
C GLU A 75 -17.49 -9.21 -4.40
N ARG A 76 -17.31 -7.96 -3.99
CA ARG A 76 -17.68 -6.81 -4.80
C ARG A 76 -16.52 -6.39 -5.71
N ARG A 77 -16.36 -7.10 -6.80
CA ARG A 77 -15.27 -6.81 -7.75
C ARG A 77 -15.42 -5.49 -8.46
N ASP A 78 -16.62 -4.94 -8.45
CA ASP A 78 -16.86 -3.60 -8.98
C ASP A 78 -16.26 -2.52 -8.10
N LEU A 79 -15.90 -2.86 -6.86
CA LEU A 79 -15.25 -1.94 -5.94
C LEU A 79 -13.75 -2.26 -5.92
N SER A 80 -13.10 -2.09 -7.03
CA SER A 80 -11.69 -2.40 -7.24
C SER A 80 -11.03 -1.23 -7.98
N PRO A 81 -9.71 -1.05 -7.84
CA PRO A 81 -8.81 -1.81 -6.98
C PRO A 81 -8.89 -1.39 -5.52
N ASN A 82 -8.32 -2.22 -4.66
CA ASN A 82 -8.40 -2.02 -3.22
C ASN A 82 -7.06 -1.67 -2.59
N VAL A 83 -7.08 -0.73 -1.67
CA VAL A 83 -5.95 -0.52 -0.77
C VAL A 83 -6.00 -1.61 0.28
N CYS A 84 -4.87 -2.25 0.52
CA CYS A 84 -4.79 -3.35 1.48
C CYS A 84 -3.54 -3.24 2.35
N ALA A 85 -3.53 -4.00 3.42
CA ALA A 85 -2.36 -4.15 4.30
C ALA A 85 -1.83 -2.83 4.83
N LEU A 86 -2.69 -1.82 4.98
CA LEU A 86 -2.28 -0.53 5.52
C LEU A 86 -1.88 -0.70 6.98
N PHE A 87 -0.66 -0.30 7.30
CA PHE A 87 -0.15 -0.40 8.66
C PHE A 87 0.82 0.74 8.95
N VAL A 88 0.72 1.30 10.15
CA VAL A 88 1.65 2.31 10.64
C VAL A 88 2.23 1.79 11.95
N GLU A 89 3.55 1.82 12.09
CA GLU A 89 4.20 1.39 13.31
C GLU A 89 3.69 2.23 14.48
N GLU A 90 3.55 1.58 15.62
CA GLU A 90 2.93 2.19 16.79
C GLU A 90 3.58 3.52 17.18
N ALA A 91 4.91 3.59 17.11
CA ALA A 91 5.63 4.80 17.48
C ALA A 91 5.30 6.00 16.59
N HIS A 92 4.74 5.75 15.42
CA HIS A 92 4.43 6.81 14.45
C HIS A 92 2.93 7.10 14.33
N ARG A 93 2.11 6.44 15.14
CA ARG A 93 0.67 6.65 15.10
C ARG A 93 0.28 7.97 15.74
N GLY A 94 -0.90 8.46 15.37
CA GLY A 94 -1.43 9.70 15.91
C GLY A 94 -0.79 10.95 15.36
N ARG A 95 -0.05 10.82 14.25
CA ARG A 95 0.65 11.95 13.63
C ARG A 95 0.26 12.16 12.18
N GLY A 96 -0.82 11.53 11.74
CA GLY A 96 -1.29 11.67 10.38
C GLY A 96 -0.49 10.89 9.34
N VAL A 97 0.32 9.92 9.76
CA VAL A 97 1.17 9.16 8.84
C VAL A 97 0.32 8.33 7.89
N ALA A 98 -0.72 7.67 8.38
CA ALA A 98 -1.58 6.87 7.50
C ALA A 98 -2.21 7.73 6.41
N ARG A 99 -2.71 8.90 6.79
CA ARG A 99 -3.32 9.82 5.82
C ARG A 99 -2.30 10.31 4.81
N TYR A 100 -1.11 10.62 5.28
CA TYR A 100 -0.02 11.06 4.42
C TYR A 100 0.31 9.98 3.40
N LEU A 101 0.47 8.72 3.87
CA LEU A 101 0.76 7.61 2.99
C LEU A 101 -0.36 7.41 1.97
N LEU A 102 -1.60 7.43 2.43
CA LEU A 102 -2.74 7.21 1.54
C LEU A 102 -2.86 8.30 0.49
N ASP A 103 -2.52 9.54 0.84
CA ASP A 103 -2.51 10.63 -0.15
C ASP A 103 -1.44 10.39 -1.21
N LEU A 104 -0.28 9.88 -0.80
CA LEU A 104 0.79 9.58 -1.76
C LEU A 104 0.41 8.41 -2.66
N VAL A 105 -0.20 7.38 -2.09
CA VAL A 105 -0.68 6.23 -2.86
C VAL A 105 -1.70 6.69 -3.90
N ARG A 106 -2.63 7.54 -3.47
CA ARG A 106 -3.66 8.06 -4.37
C ARG A 106 -3.05 8.81 -5.55
N ARG A 107 -2.05 9.64 -5.26
CA ARG A 107 -1.39 10.41 -6.33
C ARG A 107 -0.70 9.49 -7.32
N ASP A 108 0.04 8.51 -6.82
CA ASP A 108 0.74 7.59 -7.68
C ASP A 108 -0.22 6.77 -8.53
N MET A 109 -1.28 6.27 -7.92
CA MET A 109 -2.26 5.49 -8.66
C MET A 109 -2.96 6.34 -9.70
N GLY A 110 -3.23 7.62 -9.39
CA GLY A 110 -3.81 8.54 -10.36
C GLY A 110 -2.92 8.73 -11.57
N GLU A 111 -1.61 8.82 -11.36
CA GLU A 111 -0.66 8.93 -12.45
C GLU A 111 -0.58 7.66 -13.28
N LEU A 112 -0.90 6.53 -12.66
CA LEU A 112 -0.96 5.25 -13.37
C LEU A 112 -2.31 5.01 -14.04
N GLY A 113 -3.22 5.98 -13.98
CA GLY A 113 -4.49 5.91 -14.69
C GLY A 113 -5.65 5.35 -13.88
N VAL A 114 -5.48 5.15 -12.59
CA VAL A 114 -6.54 4.62 -11.73
C VAL A 114 -7.39 5.77 -11.21
N GLU A 115 -8.69 5.69 -11.45
CA GLU A 115 -9.59 6.78 -11.08
C GLU A 115 -10.19 6.64 -9.69
N ARG A 116 -10.29 5.43 -9.17
CA ARG A 116 -10.91 5.17 -7.88
C ARG A 116 -10.15 4.11 -7.12
N LEU A 117 -10.03 4.32 -5.82
CA LEU A 117 -9.48 3.33 -4.90
C LEU A 117 -10.49 3.10 -3.80
N TYR A 118 -10.53 1.87 -3.30
CA TYR A 118 -11.44 1.49 -2.24
C TYR A 118 -10.66 0.91 -1.07
N LEU A 119 -11.10 1.22 0.13
CA LEU A 119 -10.50 0.69 1.35
C LEU A 119 -11.51 -0.19 2.05
N VAL A 120 -11.10 -1.43 2.32
CA VAL A 120 -11.92 -2.36 3.08
C VAL A 120 -11.60 -2.16 4.55
N THR A 121 -12.62 -1.91 5.35
CA THR A 121 -12.39 -1.67 6.78
C THR A 121 -12.48 -2.97 7.56
N ASP A 122 -11.76 -3.01 8.69
CA ASP A 122 -11.69 -4.22 9.51
C ASP A 122 -13.01 -4.58 10.18
N HIS A 123 -13.83 -3.57 10.42
CA HIS A 123 -14.98 -3.76 11.31
C HIS A 123 -16.25 -4.09 10.60
N SER A 124 -16.22 -4.21 9.30
CA SER A 124 -17.48 -4.34 8.62
C SER A 124 -17.29 -4.91 7.24
N THR A 125 -18.43 -5.21 6.64
CA THR A 125 -18.47 -5.60 5.26
C THR A 125 -18.66 -4.39 4.32
N PHE A 126 -18.58 -3.20 4.89
CA PHE A 126 -18.69 -2.01 4.07
C PHE A 126 -17.44 -1.77 3.27
N TYR A 127 -17.63 -1.25 2.09
CA TYR A 127 -16.55 -0.76 1.28
C TYR A 127 -16.81 0.72 1.07
N GLU A 128 -15.89 1.52 1.53
CA GLU A 128 -16.04 2.95 1.35
C GLU A 128 -15.20 3.40 0.18
N PRO A 129 -15.78 4.17 -0.74
CA PRO A 129 -14.97 4.82 -1.76
C PRO A 129 -14.03 5.75 -1.01
N PHE A 130 -12.78 5.37 -0.92
CA PHE A 130 -11.85 6.10 -0.10
C PHE A 130 -11.57 7.46 -0.70
N PHE A 131 -11.39 7.51 -2.01
CA PHE A 131 -11.24 8.77 -2.73
C PHE A 131 -11.35 8.52 -4.21
N PHE A 132 -11.59 9.61 -4.92
CA PHE A 132 -11.56 9.60 -6.36
C PHE A 132 -10.25 10.22 -6.81
N ILE A 133 -9.60 9.56 -7.77
CA ILE A 133 -8.39 10.06 -8.35
C ILE A 133 -8.76 10.62 -9.71
N ARG A 134 -8.45 11.88 -9.90
CA ARG A 134 -8.71 12.53 -11.18
C ARG A 134 -7.39 12.93 -11.79
N SER A 135 -7.23 12.58 -13.01
CA SER A 135 -6.04 12.96 -13.75
C SER A 135 -6.07 14.43 -14.12
#